data_1c2411bf38f8cb9870ed1a75caa4b03a
#
_entry.id   1c2411bf38f8cb9870ed1a75caa4b03a
#
_cell.length_a   1.000
_cell.length_b   1.000
_cell.length_c   1.000
_cell.angle_alpha   90.00
_cell.angle_beta   90.00
_cell.angle_gamma   90.00
#
_symmetry.space_group_name_H-M   'P 1'
#
loop_
_entity.id
_entity.type
_entity.pdbx_description
1 polymer ?
#
loop_
_entity_poly.entity_id
_entity_poly.type
_entity_poly.pdbx_seq_one_letter_code
_entity_poly.pdbx_strand_id
1 'polypeptide(L)'
;MQFGDTVLEDVGTVSATALYLLKTLTKDKVMAYNDIEMIPCCGHFLVANKDLTEVFIIGCDTGTDWSTIHEGNSVRFVLPSGQEEVVTLREYQYEVLDFAKSVKKFYDACTPKEIPEDEFKRNGYIAFWKEWQRRYNDGLMLLSLETGREMELSHDGLHYFVSHKDGEWSLYCEESKEMQLFPGWYALYENARFGDKLLRDEVANITFDDIL
;
A
#
# COMPACT_ATOMS: atom_id res chain seq x y z
N MET A 1 14.77 11.25 -0.39
CA MET A 1 14.37 10.27 -1.43
C MET A 1 15.31 10.41 -2.60
N GLN A 2 15.71 9.33 -3.24
CA GLN A 2 16.66 9.36 -4.36
C GLN A 2 15.97 8.88 -5.64
N PHE A 3 16.17 9.60 -6.74
CA PHE A 3 15.72 9.30 -8.09
C PHE A 3 16.95 9.34 -9.01
N GLY A 4 17.48 8.18 -9.38
CA GLY A 4 18.76 8.09 -10.06
C GLY A 4 19.86 8.84 -9.28
N ASP A 5 20.47 9.86 -9.88
CA ASP A 5 21.49 10.71 -9.25
C ASP A 5 20.88 11.91 -8.48
N THR A 6 19.57 12.11 -8.56
CA THR A 6 18.87 13.23 -7.91
C THR A 6 18.38 12.83 -6.52
N VAL A 7 18.80 13.60 -5.51
CA VAL A 7 18.35 13.44 -4.13
C VAL A 7 17.40 14.58 -3.77
N LEU A 8 16.18 14.26 -3.38
CA LEU A 8 15.24 15.19 -2.76
C LEU A 8 15.35 15.04 -1.24
N GLU A 9 15.81 16.10 -0.60
CA GLU A 9 15.85 16.20 0.85
C GLU A 9 14.80 17.21 1.30
N ASP A 10 13.90 16.76 2.15
CA ASP A 10 12.86 17.60 2.72
C ASP A 10 12.51 17.15 4.14
N VAL A 11 11.93 18.07 4.91
CA VAL A 11 11.43 17.82 6.26
C VAL A 11 9.92 17.71 6.18
N GLY A 12 9.41 16.49 6.25
CA GLY A 12 7.98 16.22 6.07
C GLY A 12 7.43 15.13 6.98
N THR A 13 6.14 14.86 6.81
CA THR A 13 5.43 13.83 7.58
C THR A 13 5.66 12.45 6.97
N VAL A 14 6.59 11.68 7.54
CA VAL A 14 7.03 10.38 7.02
C VAL A 14 5.88 9.38 6.83
N SER A 15 4.92 9.33 7.77
CA SER A 15 3.77 8.42 7.65
C SER A 15 2.81 8.83 6.52
N ALA A 16 2.62 10.11 6.29
CA ALA A 16 1.81 10.61 5.17
C ALA A 16 2.50 10.33 3.83
N THR A 17 3.82 10.55 3.74
CA THR A 17 4.63 10.19 2.57
C THR A 17 4.50 8.70 2.24
N ALA A 18 4.60 7.82 3.25
CA ALA A 18 4.43 6.39 3.05
C ALA A 18 3.03 6.05 2.51
N LEU A 19 1.96 6.66 3.05
CA LEU A 19 0.61 6.45 2.53
C LEU A 19 0.47 6.91 1.08
N TYR A 20 1.03 8.08 0.72
CA TYR A 20 0.95 8.58 -0.66
C TYR A 20 1.73 7.71 -1.64
N LEU A 21 2.91 7.24 -1.26
CA LEU A 21 3.65 6.27 -2.06
C LEU A 21 2.85 4.96 -2.24
N LEU A 22 2.22 4.45 -1.17
CA LEU A 22 1.34 3.28 -1.28
C LEU A 22 0.14 3.52 -2.21
N LYS A 23 -0.44 4.73 -2.22
CA LYS A 23 -1.52 5.09 -3.17
C LYS A 23 -1.05 5.06 -4.62
N THR A 24 0.20 5.39 -4.88
CA THR A 24 0.78 5.40 -6.23
C THR A 24 1.32 4.03 -6.69
N LEU A 25 1.18 2.96 -5.92
CA LEU A 25 1.53 1.61 -6.39
C LEU A 25 0.63 1.13 -7.55
N THR A 26 -0.60 1.61 -7.59
CA THR A 26 -1.62 1.15 -8.56
C THR A 26 -2.30 2.29 -9.33
N LYS A 27 -1.92 3.54 -9.08
CA LYS A 27 -2.55 4.72 -9.69
C LYS A 27 -1.52 5.78 -10.03
N ASP A 28 -1.71 6.42 -11.16
CA ASP A 28 -0.95 7.61 -11.49
C ASP A 28 -1.26 8.75 -10.52
N LYS A 29 -0.23 9.52 -10.23
CA LYS A 29 -0.35 10.85 -9.65
C LYS A 29 0.32 11.86 -10.57
N VAL A 30 -0.43 12.83 -11.00
CA VAL A 30 0.10 13.95 -11.80
C VAL A 30 0.13 15.17 -10.89
N MET A 31 1.30 15.79 -10.78
CA MET A 31 1.47 17.03 -10.01
C MET A 31 0.58 18.13 -10.58
N ALA A 32 -0.27 18.72 -9.74
CA ALA A 32 -1.15 19.81 -10.11
C ALA A 32 -1.12 20.91 -9.04
N TYR A 33 -1.43 22.12 -9.46
CA TYR A 33 -1.52 23.26 -8.54
C TYR A 33 -2.63 23.02 -7.51
N ASN A 34 -2.33 23.18 -6.22
CA ASN A 34 -3.20 22.86 -5.07
C ASN A 34 -3.53 21.37 -4.90
N ASP A 35 -2.72 20.48 -5.43
CA ASP A 35 -2.81 19.07 -5.14
C ASP A 35 -2.00 18.71 -3.87
N ILE A 36 -2.13 17.48 -3.44
CA ILE A 36 -1.45 16.96 -2.25
C ILE A 36 0.00 16.64 -2.63
N GLU A 37 0.94 17.20 -1.86
CA GLU A 37 2.35 16.88 -2.05
C GLU A 37 2.67 15.45 -1.63
N MET A 38 3.60 14.80 -2.33
CA MET A 38 4.08 13.46 -2.00
C MET A 38 4.85 13.42 -0.68
N ILE A 39 5.53 14.51 -0.32
CA ILE A 39 6.13 14.72 1.00
C ILE A 39 5.44 15.94 1.63
N PRO A 40 4.32 15.76 2.35
CA PRO A 40 3.68 16.87 3.03
C PRO A 40 4.57 17.41 4.15
N CYS A 41 4.76 18.72 4.23
CA CYS A 41 5.54 19.36 5.29
C CYS A 41 4.95 19.08 6.69
N CYS A 42 3.63 18.94 6.77
CA CYS A 42 2.88 18.59 7.98
C CYS A 42 1.61 17.82 7.62
N GLY A 43 1.12 17.02 8.55
CA GLY A 43 -0.21 16.36 8.46
C GLY A 43 -1.21 17.13 9.30
N HIS A 44 -1.63 18.32 8.84
CA HIS A 44 -2.41 19.23 9.66
C HIS A 44 -3.80 18.70 10.00
N PHE A 45 -4.49 18.19 8.98
CA PHE A 45 -5.79 17.55 9.16
C PHE A 45 -5.88 16.26 8.37
N LEU A 46 -6.42 15.23 9.02
CA LEU A 46 -6.79 13.96 8.41
C LEU A 46 -8.30 13.96 8.19
N VAL A 47 -8.76 14.11 6.96
CA VAL A 47 -10.18 14.15 6.62
C VAL A 47 -10.60 12.77 6.11
N ALA A 48 -11.36 12.05 6.92
CA ALA A 48 -11.87 10.74 6.55
C ALA A 48 -13.05 10.84 5.57
N ASN A 49 -13.17 9.85 4.69
CA ASN A 49 -14.43 9.60 3.98
C ASN A 49 -15.50 9.06 4.95
N LYS A 50 -16.76 8.99 4.49
CA LYS A 50 -17.91 8.57 5.32
C LYS A 50 -17.73 7.17 5.93
N ASP A 51 -17.10 6.27 5.20
CA ASP A 51 -16.97 4.87 5.58
C ASP A 51 -15.66 4.58 6.37
N LEU A 52 -14.88 5.61 6.64
CA LEU A 52 -13.57 5.55 7.34
C LEU A 52 -12.57 4.57 6.67
N THR A 53 -12.60 4.49 5.35
CA THR A 53 -11.73 3.61 4.56
C THR A 53 -10.65 4.35 3.79
N GLU A 54 -10.80 5.67 3.64
CA GLU A 54 -9.87 6.53 2.93
C GLU A 54 -9.70 7.85 3.69
N VAL A 55 -8.51 8.41 3.57
CA VAL A 55 -8.17 9.69 4.17
C VAL A 55 -7.60 10.66 3.13
N PHE A 56 -8.00 11.90 3.28
CA PHE A 56 -7.40 13.04 2.60
C PHE A 56 -6.59 13.83 3.64
N ILE A 57 -5.32 14.10 3.34
CA ILE A 57 -4.41 14.80 4.26
C ILE A 57 -4.27 16.24 3.79
N ILE A 58 -4.71 17.18 4.61
CA ILE A 58 -4.52 18.59 4.35
C ILE A 58 -3.23 19.03 5.04
N GLY A 59 -2.27 19.47 4.25
CA GLY A 59 -0.99 20.03 4.70
C GLY A 59 -0.87 21.52 4.44
N CYS A 60 0.34 22.04 4.54
CA CYS A 60 0.71 23.37 4.08
C CYS A 60 1.20 23.28 2.62
N ASP A 61 1.20 24.41 1.90
CA ASP A 61 1.65 24.49 0.50
C ASP A 61 3.20 24.56 0.37
N THR A 62 3.93 23.91 1.27
CA THR A 62 5.40 23.95 1.34
C THR A 62 6.05 22.57 1.33
N GLY A 63 5.31 21.55 0.98
CA GLY A 63 5.84 20.19 0.82
C GLY A 63 6.54 20.00 -0.52
N THR A 64 7.13 18.83 -0.71
CA THR A 64 7.75 18.44 -1.98
C THR A 64 6.83 17.51 -2.75
N ASP A 65 6.63 17.81 -4.03
CA ASP A 65 5.76 17.04 -4.91
C ASP A 65 6.49 16.58 -6.18
N TRP A 66 5.95 15.55 -6.82
CA TRP A 66 6.33 15.04 -8.14
C TRP A 66 5.19 14.24 -8.75
N SER A 67 5.25 14.04 -10.08
CA SER A 67 4.34 13.10 -10.76
C SER A 67 4.91 11.69 -10.77
N THR A 68 4.04 10.70 -10.57
CA THR A 68 4.32 9.26 -10.69
C THR A 68 3.39 8.69 -11.75
N ILE A 69 3.93 8.24 -12.88
CA ILE A 69 3.17 7.84 -14.08
C ILE A 69 3.56 6.41 -14.44
N HIS A 70 2.58 5.51 -14.54
CA HIS A 70 2.80 4.12 -14.94
C HIS A 70 2.86 3.99 -16.46
N GLU A 71 3.89 3.35 -16.97
CA GLU A 71 4.11 3.12 -18.40
C GLU A 71 4.45 1.64 -18.64
N GLY A 72 3.41 0.80 -18.63
CA GLY A 72 3.58 -0.66 -18.76
C GLY A 72 4.34 -1.23 -17.55
N ASN A 73 5.54 -1.77 -17.78
CA ASN A 73 6.39 -2.35 -16.73
C ASN A 73 7.35 -1.34 -16.08
N SER A 74 7.15 -0.05 -16.28
CA SER A 74 7.98 1.02 -15.72
C SER A 74 7.14 2.11 -15.08
N VAL A 75 7.79 2.88 -14.22
CA VAL A 75 7.22 4.07 -13.58
C VAL A 75 8.13 5.24 -13.91
N ARG A 76 7.54 6.30 -14.47
CA ARG A 76 8.21 7.54 -14.76
C ARG A 76 7.87 8.59 -13.71
N PHE A 77 8.89 9.17 -13.12
CA PHE A 77 8.79 10.31 -12.22
C PHE A 77 9.06 11.59 -13.00
N VAL A 78 8.26 12.62 -12.75
CA VAL A 78 8.51 13.97 -13.25
C VAL A 78 8.65 14.90 -12.07
N LEU A 79 9.88 15.40 -11.85
CA LEU A 79 10.21 16.25 -10.73
C LEU A 79 9.76 17.72 -10.99
N PRO A 80 9.64 18.57 -9.97
CA PRO A 80 9.28 19.99 -10.15
C PRO A 80 10.24 20.76 -11.05
N SER A 81 11.49 20.31 -11.15
CA SER A 81 12.51 20.87 -12.05
C SER A 81 12.25 20.57 -13.53
N GLY A 82 11.30 19.66 -13.84
CA GLY A 82 11.11 19.08 -15.16
C GLY A 82 12.06 17.92 -15.50
N GLN A 83 12.93 17.55 -14.56
CA GLN A 83 13.74 16.34 -14.71
C GLN A 83 12.85 15.09 -14.64
N GLU A 84 13.15 14.12 -15.49
CA GLU A 84 12.46 12.84 -15.53
C GLU A 84 13.40 11.69 -15.17
N GLU A 85 12.87 10.72 -14.43
CA GLU A 85 13.55 9.48 -14.08
C GLU A 85 12.61 8.31 -14.30
N VAL A 86 13.14 7.20 -14.78
CA VAL A 86 12.36 5.99 -15.08
C VAL A 86 12.98 4.81 -14.34
N VAL A 87 12.15 4.08 -13.61
CA VAL A 87 12.53 2.83 -12.93
C VAL A 87 11.59 1.70 -13.39
N THR A 88 11.97 0.45 -13.14
CA THR A 88 11.02 -0.64 -13.37
C THR A 88 9.89 -0.59 -12.35
N LEU A 89 8.68 -1.00 -12.74
CA LEU A 89 7.54 -1.07 -11.82
C LEU A 89 7.86 -1.94 -10.61
N ARG A 90 8.58 -3.05 -10.82
CA ARG A 90 9.00 -3.97 -9.75
C ARG A 90 9.94 -3.30 -8.74
N GLU A 91 10.97 -2.59 -9.19
CA GLU A 91 11.86 -1.85 -8.29
C GLU A 91 11.07 -0.82 -7.49
N TYR A 92 10.18 -0.09 -8.14
CA TYR A 92 9.32 0.88 -7.46
C TYR A 92 8.45 0.23 -6.38
N GLN A 93 7.80 -0.89 -6.67
CA GLN A 93 6.98 -1.62 -5.72
C GLN A 93 7.80 -2.08 -4.51
N TYR A 94 8.99 -2.64 -4.73
CA TYR A 94 9.87 -3.07 -3.63
C TYR A 94 10.27 -1.90 -2.73
N GLU A 95 10.75 -0.81 -3.31
CA GLU A 95 11.21 0.37 -2.56
C GLU A 95 10.07 0.99 -1.73
N VAL A 96 8.88 1.14 -2.32
CA VAL A 96 7.72 1.68 -1.62
C VAL A 96 7.27 0.78 -0.46
N LEU A 97 7.20 -0.53 -0.69
CA LEU A 97 6.78 -1.47 0.34
C LEU A 97 7.80 -1.59 1.47
N ASP A 98 9.11 -1.59 1.16
CA ASP A 98 10.17 -1.62 2.18
C ASP A 98 10.19 -0.33 3.00
N PHE A 99 10.05 0.83 2.35
CA PHE A 99 9.91 2.10 3.04
C PHE A 99 8.68 2.12 3.95
N ALA A 100 7.51 1.73 3.45
CA ALA A 100 6.29 1.66 4.24
C ALA A 100 6.43 0.71 5.43
N LYS A 101 7.02 -0.48 5.24
CA LYS A 101 7.32 -1.43 6.30
C LYS A 101 8.20 -0.82 7.40
N SER A 102 9.25 -0.10 7.00
CA SER A 102 10.17 0.58 7.91
C SER A 102 9.46 1.67 8.71
N VAL A 103 8.61 2.46 8.07
CA VAL A 103 7.76 3.49 8.71
C VAL A 103 6.80 2.84 9.72
N LYS A 104 6.11 1.77 9.33
CA LYS A 104 5.19 1.06 10.24
C LYS A 104 5.92 0.51 11.46
N LYS A 105 7.06 -0.16 11.24
CA LYS A 105 7.90 -0.69 12.33
C LYS A 105 8.34 0.41 13.30
N PHE A 106 8.69 1.59 12.80
CA PHE A 106 9.03 2.73 13.64
C PHE A 106 7.86 3.16 14.51
N TYR A 107 6.66 3.32 13.92
CA TYR A 107 5.47 3.72 14.67
C TYR A 107 5.01 2.67 15.69
N ASP A 108 5.12 1.39 15.37
CA ASP A 108 4.76 0.29 16.28
C ASP A 108 5.71 0.20 17.49
N ALA A 109 6.97 0.61 17.32
CA ALA A 109 7.95 0.67 18.41
C ALA A 109 7.82 1.92 19.28
N CYS A 110 7.05 2.91 18.87
CA CYS A 110 6.81 4.13 19.65
C CYS A 110 5.74 3.92 20.71
N THR A 111 5.72 4.79 21.72
CA THR A 111 4.60 4.85 22.68
C THR A 111 3.30 5.08 21.91
N PRO A 112 2.25 4.27 22.14
CA PRO A 112 0.97 4.43 21.44
C PRO A 112 0.44 5.86 21.59
N LYS A 113 0.00 6.45 20.50
CA LYS A 113 -0.68 7.74 20.53
C LYS A 113 -2.04 7.59 21.20
N GLU A 114 -2.38 8.53 22.04
CA GLU A 114 -3.76 8.66 22.51
C GLU A 114 -4.67 8.96 21.31
N ILE A 115 -5.73 8.17 21.18
CA ILE A 115 -6.74 8.39 20.14
C ILE A 115 -7.48 9.69 20.51
N PRO A 116 -7.56 10.67 19.59
CA PRO A 116 -8.23 11.94 19.88
C PRO A 116 -9.68 11.75 20.33
N GLU A 117 -10.12 12.50 21.34
CA GLU A 117 -11.52 12.50 21.78
C GLU A 117 -12.43 13.17 20.76
N ASP A 118 -11.94 14.21 20.08
CA ASP A 118 -12.63 14.89 19.00
C ASP A 118 -12.96 13.93 17.86
N GLU A 119 -14.23 13.85 17.49
CA GLU A 119 -14.72 12.87 16.52
C GLU A 119 -14.07 13.03 15.14
N PHE A 120 -13.89 14.25 14.67
CA PHE A 120 -13.28 14.52 13.37
C PHE A 120 -11.84 14.00 13.32
N LYS A 121 -11.04 14.34 14.34
CA LYS A 121 -9.64 13.91 14.44
C LYS A 121 -9.53 12.40 14.62
N ARG A 122 -10.41 11.83 15.44
CA ARG A 122 -10.47 10.38 15.66
C ARG A 122 -10.79 9.64 14.38
N ASN A 123 -11.80 10.07 13.64
CA ASN A 123 -12.20 9.45 12.37
C ASN A 123 -11.08 9.56 11.32
N GLY A 124 -10.43 10.72 11.23
CA GLY A 124 -9.26 10.88 10.35
C GLY A 124 -8.11 9.93 10.70
N TYR A 125 -7.79 9.78 11.99
CA TYR A 125 -6.76 8.86 12.46
C TYR A 125 -7.10 7.39 12.17
N ILE A 126 -8.35 6.98 12.40
CA ILE A 126 -8.82 5.62 12.10
C ILE A 126 -8.76 5.34 10.59
N ALA A 127 -9.27 6.25 9.77
CA ALA A 127 -9.26 6.10 8.32
C ALA A 127 -7.83 6.03 7.75
N PHE A 128 -6.91 6.84 8.32
CA PHE A 128 -5.50 6.84 7.92
C PHE A 128 -4.87 5.44 8.05
N TRP A 129 -4.97 4.82 9.22
CA TRP A 129 -4.33 3.52 9.46
C TRP A 129 -5.05 2.38 8.75
N LYS A 130 -6.39 2.47 8.58
CA LYS A 130 -7.13 1.50 7.77
C LYS A 130 -6.73 1.55 6.30
N GLU A 131 -6.67 2.74 5.72
CA GLU A 131 -6.24 2.90 4.33
C GLU A 131 -4.79 2.46 4.15
N TRP A 132 -3.91 2.85 5.09
CA TRP A 132 -2.52 2.47 5.08
C TRP A 132 -2.35 0.94 5.06
N GLN A 133 -3.01 0.24 5.98
CA GLN A 133 -2.95 -1.23 6.06
C GLN A 133 -3.49 -1.89 4.79
N ARG A 134 -4.63 -1.43 4.31
CA ARG A 134 -5.23 -1.93 3.07
C ARG A 134 -4.28 -1.78 1.88
N ARG A 135 -3.71 -0.59 1.69
CA ARG A 135 -2.81 -0.30 0.56
C ARG A 135 -1.51 -1.09 0.64
N TYR A 136 -0.95 -1.21 1.84
CA TYR A 136 0.26 -2.00 2.07
C TYR A 136 0.02 -3.48 1.77
N ASN A 137 -1.03 -4.06 2.32
CA ASN A 137 -1.36 -5.47 2.10
C ASN A 137 -1.67 -5.76 0.62
N ASP A 138 -2.42 -4.87 -0.04
CA ASP A 138 -2.74 -5.00 -1.47
C ASP A 138 -1.48 -5.00 -2.34
N GLY A 139 -0.60 -4.04 -2.10
CA GLY A 139 0.70 -3.97 -2.80
C GLY A 139 1.57 -5.20 -2.53
N LEU A 140 1.62 -5.68 -1.29
CA LEU A 140 2.40 -6.86 -0.91
C LEU A 140 1.84 -8.14 -1.55
N MET A 141 0.51 -8.31 -1.56
CA MET A 141 -0.18 -9.41 -2.21
C MET A 141 0.12 -9.44 -3.71
N LEU A 142 -0.11 -8.32 -4.39
CA LEU A 142 0.11 -8.22 -5.84
C LEU A 142 1.56 -8.50 -6.21
N LEU A 143 2.52 -7.88 -5.50
CA LEU A 143 3.95 -8.11 -5.76
C LEU A 143 4.34 -9.58 -5.53
N SER A 144 3.84 -10.21 -4.47
CA SER A 144 4.14 -11.61 -4.16
C SER A 144 3.58 -12.55 -5.23
N LEU A 145 2.32 -12.35 -5.64
CA LEU A 145 1.69 -13.13 -6.70
C LEU A 145 2.39 -12.95 -8.04
N GLU A 146 2.71 -11.71 -8.43
CA GLU A 146 3.37 -11.39 -9.69
C GLU A 146 4.80 -11.96 -9.77
N THR A 147 5.49 -12.03 -8.63
CA THR A 147 6.85 -12.59 -8.55
C THR A 147 6.89 -14.08 -8.31
N GLY A 148 5.73 -14.75 -8.20
CA GLY A 148 5.65 -16.20 -8.01
C GLY A 148 6.02 -16.63 -6.58
N ARG A 149 5.77 -15.79 -5.57
CA ARG A 149 6.01 -16.16 -4.18
C ARG A 149 4.80 -16.86 -3.58
N GLU A 150 5.08 -17.91 -2.83
CA GLU A 150 4.09 -18.57 -2.00
C GLU A 150 3.89 -17.78 -0.71
N MET A 151 2.69 -17.87 -0.12
CA MET A 151 2.36 -17.09 1.06
C MET A 151 1.55 -17.91 2.07
N GLU A 152 1.86 -17.69 3.34
CA GLU A 152 1.02 -18.12 4.46
C GLU A 152 0.22 -16.91 4.96
N LEU A 153 -1.09 -17.06 5.07
CA LEU A 153 -2.01 -15.98 5.37
C LEU A 153 -2.95 -16.38 6.50
N SER A 154 -3.27 -15.44 7.38
CA SER A 154 -4.38 -15.58 8.34
C SER A 154 -5.50 -14.59 8.02
N HIS A 155 -6.75 -15.08 8.05
CA HIS A 155 -7.96 -14.28 7.89
C HIS A 155 -9.08 -14.84 8.77
N ASP A 156 -9.71 -13.99 9.58
CA ASP A 156 -10.78 -14.34 10.52
C ASP A 156 -10.47 -15.58 11.42
N GLY A 157 -9.18 -15.75 11.79
CA GLY A 157 -8.70 -16.85 12.64
C GLY A 157 -8.50 -18.18 11.91
N LEU A 158 -8.61 -18.19 10.59
CA LEU A 158 -8.33 -19.35 9.73
C LEU A 158 -6.98 -19.14 9.02
N HIS A 159 -6.29 -20.25 8.72
CA HIS A 159 -4.99 -20.24 8.04
C HIS A 159 -5.15 -20.68 6.59
N TYR A 160 -4.48 -19.92 5.71
CA TYR A 160 -4.52 -20.12 4.28
C TYR A 160 -3.13 -20.20 3.68
N PHE A 161 -2.97 -21.05 2.69
CA PHE A 161 -1.74 -21.16 1.90
C PHE A 161 -2.02 -20.78 0.46
N VAL A 162 -1.26 -19.83 -0.05
CA VAL A 162 -1.20 -19.51 -1.47
C VAL A 162 0.03 -20.19 -2.04
N SER A 163 -0.17 -21.05 -3.02
CA SER A 163 0.93 -21.74 -3.69
C SER A 163 0.69 -21.88 -5.19
N HIS A 164 1.71 -22.25 -5.94
CA HIS A 164 1.58 -22.49 -7.37
C HIS A 164 2.44 -23.67 -7.84
N LYS A 165 1.94 -24.35 -8.87
CA LYS A 165 2.65 -25.44 -9.51
C LYS A 165 2.25 -25.50 -10.99
N ASP A 166 3.25 -25.60 -11.88
CA ASP A 166 3.06 -25.77 -13.33
C ASP A 166 2.12 -24.71 -13.96
N GLY A 167 2.12 -23.49 -13.41
CA GLY A 167 1.30 -22.36 -13.85
C GLY A 167 -0.10 -22.31 -13.24
N GLU A 168 -0.53 -23.33 -12.51
CA GLU A 168 -1.76 -23.32 -11.73
C GLU A 168 -1.49 -22.76 -10.33
N TRP A 169 -2.33 -21.86 -9.86
CA TRP A 169 -2.32 -21.27 -8.54
C TRP A 169 -3.40 -21.83 -7.67
N SER A 170 -3.14 -21.91 -6.37
CA SER A 170 -4.11 -22.42 -5.40
C SER A 170 -4.20 -21.54 -4.16
N LEU A 171 -5.41 -21.49 -3.58
CA LEU A 171 -5.67 -21.04 -2.22
C LEU A 171 -6.23 -22.23 -1.44
N TYR A 172 -5.51 -22.65 -0.40
CA TYR A 172 -5.89 -23.77 0.46
C TYR A 172 -6.18 -23.26 1.87
N CYS A 173 -7.32 -23.65 2.44
CA CYS A 173 -7.66 -23.37 3.84
C CYS A 173 -7.32 -24.60 4.70
N GLU A 174 -6.50 -24.40 5.74
CA GLU A 174 -6.04 -25.49 6.57
C GLU A 174 -7.17 -26.12 7.40
N GLU A 175 -8.07 -25.34 7.94
CA GLU A 175 -9.14 -25.81 8.83
C GLU A 175 -10.26 -26.52 8.06
N SER A 176 -10.74 -25.96 6.97
CA SER A 176 -11.82 -26.55 6.17
C SER A 176 -11.32 -27.62 5.20
N LYS A 177 -10.01 -27.70 4.94
CA LYS A 177 -9.39 -28.55 3.91
C LYS A 177 -9.87 -28.24 2.47
N GLU A 178 -10.47 -27.09 2.28
CA GLU A 178 -10.92 -26.63 0.97
C GLU A 178 -9.76 -26.07 0.16
N MET A 179 -9.75 -26.39 -1.13
CA MET A 179 -8.78 -25.88 -2.10
C MET A 179 -9.50 -25.24 -3.28
N GLN A 180 -9.09 -24.05 -3.64
CA GLN A 180 -9.51 -23.33 -4.84
C GLN A 180 -8.34 -23.29 -5.81
N LEU A 181 -8.61 -23.58 -7.11
CA LEU A 181 -7.59 -23.65 -8.17
C LEU A 181 -7.85 -22.56 -9.22
N PHE A 182 -6.77 -21.96 -9.71
CA PHE A 182 -6.83 -20.82 -10.63
C PHE A 182 -5.79 -20.96 -11.75
N PRO A 183 -6.12 -20.59 -12.99
CA PRO A 183 -5.22 -20.73 -14.14
C PRO A 183 -4.06 -19.72 -14.16
N GLY A 184 -3.87 -18.93 -13.11
CA GLY A 184 -2.81 -17.94 -12.99
C GLY A 184 -3.03 -17.03 -11.77
N TRP A 185 -1.99 -16.29 -11.40
CA TRP A 185 -2.00 -15.43 -10.20
C TRP A 185 -3.08 -14.34 -10.25
N TYR A 186 -3.30 -13.76 -11.44
CA TYR A 186 -4.33 -12.73 -11.60
C TYR A 186 -5.74 -13.29 -11.39
N ALA A 187 -6.00 -14.50 -11.88
CA ALA A 187 -7.29 -15.19 -11.67
C ALA A 187 -7.49 -15.53 -10.19
N LEU A 188 -6.42 -15.89 -9.47
CA LEU A 188 -6.46 -16.09 -8.01
C LEU A 188 -6.82 -14.76 -7.33
N TYR A 189 -6.08 -13.68 -7.59
CA TYR A 189 -6.34 -12.38 -6.97
C TYR A 189 -7.79 -11.90 -7.15
N GLU A 190 -8.33 -12.05 -8.37
CA GLU A 190 -9.68 -11.58 -8.72
C GLU A 190 -10.81 -12.45 -8.18
N ASN A 191 -10.60 -13.77 -8.03
CA ASN A 191 -11.69 -14.71 -7.82
C ASN A 191 -11.58 -15.59 -6.56
N ALA A 192 -10.39 -15.64 -5.91
CA ALA A 192 -10.23 -16.43 -4.69
C ALA A 192 -11.12 -15.88 -3.56
N ARG A 193 -11.55 -16.78 -2.67
CA ARG A 193 -12.50 -16.46 -1.60
C ARG A 193 -12.03 -16.97 -0.25
N PHE A 194 -12.28 -16.15 0.76
CA PHE A 194 -12.31 -16.54 2.17
C PHE A 194 -13.79 -16.76 2.54
N GLY A 195 -14.25 -18.01 2.51
CA GLY A 195 -15.68 -18.32 2.62
C GLY A 195 -16.48 -17.70 1.46
N ASP A 196 -17.41 -16.79 1.76
CA ASP A 196 -18.25 -16.08 0.77
C ASP A 196 -17.65 -14.73 0.29
N LYS A 197 -16.59 -14.24 0.93
CA LYS A 197 -15.96 -12.96 0.62
C LYS A 197 -14.82 -13.10 -0.40
N LEU A 198 -14.69 -12.17 -1.32
CA LEU A 198 -13.55 -12.15 -2.25
C LEU A 198 -12.25 -11.76 -1.53
N LEU A 199 -11.17 -12.46 -1.83
CA LEU A 199 -9.84 -12.19 -1.29
C LEU A 199 -9.45 -10.73 -1.47
N ARG A 200 -9.59 -10.17 -2.67
CA ARG A 200 -9.24 -8.77 -2.99
C ARG A 200 -10.01 -7.73 -2.15
N ASP A 201 -11.24 -8.06 -1.74
CA ASP A 201 -12.06 -7.15 -0.93
C ASP A 201 -11.68 -7.24 0.57
N GLU A 202 -11.07 -8.36 0.98
CA GLU A 202 -10.65 -8.63 2.36
C GLU A 202 -9.15 -8.38 2.61
N VAL A 203 -8.39 -7.89 1.65
CA VAL A 203 -6.93 -7.69 1.76
C VAL A 203 -6.54 -6.86 2.99
N ALA A 204 -7.35 -5.89 3.39
CA ALA A 204 -7.11 -5.09 4.59
C ALA A 204 -7.11 -5.92 5.90
N ASN A 205 -7.82 -7.05 5.89
CA ASN A 205 -8.05 -7.91 7.05
C ASN A 205 -7.13 -9.14 7.07
N ILE A 206 -6.23 -9.25 6.09
CA ILE A 206 -5.26 -10.34 6.00
C ILE A 206 -4.04 -10.04 6.87
N THR A 207 -3.55 -11.04 7.57
CA THR A 207 -2.20 -11.06 8.12
C THR A 207 -1.32 -11.94 7.23
N PHE A 208 -0.19 -11.43 6.80
CA PHE A 208 0.84 -12.23 6.13
C PHE A 208 1.72 -12.86 7.22
N ASP A 209 1.59 -14.16 7.41
CA ASP A 209 2.32 -14.91 8.42
C ASP A 209 3.73 -15.22 7.91
N ASP A 210 3.86 -15.61 6.62
CA ASP A 210 5.13 -15.77 5.92
C ASP A 210 4.97 -15.50 4.40
N ILE A 211 6.08 -15.15 3.74
CA ILE A 211 6.21 -15.00 2.29
C ILE A 211 7.49 -15.72 1.86
N LEU A 212 7.32 -16.83 1.15
CA LEU A 212 8.35 -17.79 0.78
C LEU A 212 9.02 -17.48 -0.57
#